data_281310f02185593ad9266c6c68519358
#
_entry.id   281310f02185593ad9266c6c68519358
#
_cell.length_a   1.000
_cell.length_b   1.000
_cell.length_c   1.000
_cell.angle_alpha   90.00
_cell.angle_beta   90.00
_cell.angle_gamma   90.00
#
_symmetry.space_group_name_H-M   'P 1'
#
loop_
_entity.id
_entity.type
_entity.pdbx_description
1 polymer ?
#
loop_
_entity_poly.entity_id
_entity_poly.type
_entity_poly.pdbx_seq_one_letter_code
_entity_poly.pdbx_strand_id
1 'polypeptide(L)'
;FSTTQTYVLEFGNTYIRMFKDKGQITEGDVTVSGITKANPGVVTANSHGYSNGEFVILSSVVGMTEVNGKTFKVSNKATNTFELEDVDGVDVNTSGFTTYSSGGDANRIYEITSPYLTAELFELKFAQSADVMYITHPNHEVMKLSRTGHTAWTLTEVEFTDGPYLSENTTATTITPQQTAAATGKTLTLSAVTGVNGGVGWLATDIGRIVSFNSGKAKITARTNATVAVATITTDFANTDATAAFKLGAFSDTTGHPSCVSFFEQRLVFAGTTDEPQTLYFSKSGDYENMTTGTNADDAMVYTIASNQVNKIRY
;
A
#
# COMPACT_ATOMS: atom_id res chain seq x y z
N PHE A 1 -22.89 -5.01 3.85
CA PHE A 1 -22.39 -5.94 2.81
C PHE A 1 -23.56 -6.59 2.11
N SER A 2 -23.61 -6.47 0.78
CA SER A 2 -24.47 -7.31 -0.03
C SER A 2 -23.82 -8.69 -0.18
N THR A 3 -24.54 -9.77 0.10
CA THR A 3 -24.08 -11.14 -0.14
C THR A 3 -23.77 -11.42 -1.62
N THR A 4 -24.15 -10.49 -2.51
CA THR A 4 -23.92 -10.55 -3.96
C THR A 4 -22.61 -9.88 -4.41
N GLN A 5 -21.85 -9.23 -3.50
CA GLN A 5 -20.61 -8.51 -3.80
C GLN A 5 -19.41 -9.01 -2.96
N THR A 6 -19.35 -10.32 -2.73
CA THR A 6 -18.23 -10.92 -2.01
C THR A 6 -17.07 -11.17 -2.95
N TYR A 7 -15.89 -10.67 -2.59
CA TYR A 7 -14.63 -10.94 -3.28
C TYR A 7 -13.69 -11.71 -2.35
N VAL A 8 -12.89 -12.59 -2.92
CA VAL A 8 -11.71 -13.16 -2.28
C VAL A 8 -10.49 -12.44 -2.83
N LEU A 9 -9.61 -12.00 -1.95
CA LEU A 9 -8.37 -11.33 -2.30
C LEU A 9 -7.20 -12.28 -2.05
N GLU A 10 -6.37 -12.46 -3.06
CA GLU A 10 -5.10 -13.16 -2.97
C GLU A 10 -3.98 -12.15 -2.93
N PHE A 11 -3.22 -12.12 -1.83
CA PHE A 11 -2.01 -11.33 -1.72
C PHE A 11 -0.82 -12.21 -2.08
N GLY A 12 -0.09 -11.82 -3.10
CA GLY A 12 1.11 -12.50 -3.57
C GLY A 12 2.33 -11.59 -3.54
N ASN A 13 3.43 -12.07 -4.10
CA ASN A 13 4.68 -11.31 -4.17
C ASN A 13 4.52 -10.08 -5.06
N THR A 14 4.35 -8.93 -4.45
CA THR A 14 4.14 -7.61 -5.10
C THR A 14 2.86 -7.47 -5.93
N TYR A 15 1.86 -8.33 -5.71
CA TYR A 15 0.56 -8.21 -6.37
C TYR A 15 -0.62 -8.52 -5.43
N ILE A 16 -1.82 -8.07 -5.84
CA ILE A 16 -3.10 -8.49 -5.27
C ILE A 16 -4.01 -8.91 -6.43
N ARG A 17 -4.57 -10.12 -6.35
CA ARG A 17 -5.55 -10.67 -7.30
C ARG A 17 -6.91 -10.78 -6.66
N MET A 18 -7.94 -10.64 -7.47
CA MET A 18 -9.31 -10.65 -7.03
C MET A 18 -10.05 -11.84 -7.65
N PHE A 19 -10.87 -12.49 -6.81
CA PHE A 19 -11.74 -13.61 -7.22
C PHE A 19 -13.18 -13.28 -6.87
N LYS A 20 -14.10 -13.67 -7.73
CA LYS A 20 -15.53 -13.56 -7.52
C LYS A 20 -16.24 -14.74 -8.20
N ASP A 21 -17.35 -15.17 -7.63
CA ASP A 21 -18.22 -16.22 -8.19
C ASP A 21 -17.45 -17.51 -8.57
N LYS A 22 -16.47 -17.90 -7.74
CA LYS A 22 -15.56 -19.05 -7.91
C LYS A 22 -14.57 -18.96 -9.08
N GLY A 23 -14.45 -17.79 -9.72
CA GLY A 23 -13.51 -17.53 -10.78
C GLY A 23 -12.58 -16.37 -10.46
N GLN A 24 -11.42 -16.37 -11.09
CA GLN A 24 -10.51 -15.25 -11.07
C GLN A 24 -11.08 -14.11 -11.93
N ILE A 25 -10.94 -12.87 -11.47
CA ILE A 25 -11.32 -11.71 -12.28
C ILE A 25 -10.28 -11.51 -13.36
N THR A 26 -10.76 -11.33 -14.59
CA THR A 26 -9.95 -11.08 -15.77
C THR A 26 -10.31 -9.73 -16.39
N GLU A 27 -9.39 -9.16 -17.13
CA GLU A 27 -9.68 -8.05 -18.04
C GLU A 27 -10.27 -8.61 -19.34
N GLY A 28 -10.80 -7.71 -20.17
CA GLY A 28 -11.55 -8.08 -21.38
C GLY A 28 -10.91 -9.15 -22.27
N ASP A 29 -11.74 -9.84 -23.01
CA ASP A 29 -11.39 -10.99 -23.84
C ASP A 29 -10.63 -10.55 -25.09
N VAL A 30 -9.52 -11.23 -25.41
CA VAL A 30 -8.82 -11.10 -26.70
C VAL A 30 -8.99 -12.40 -27.46
N THR A 31 -9.59 -12.33 -28.64
CA THR A 31 -9.87 -13.52 -29.45
C THR A 31 -8.60 -14.21 -29.93
N VAL A 32 -8.53 -15.51 -29.70
CA VAL A 32 -7.47 -16.38 -30.19
C VAL A 32 -7.83 -16.84 -31.63
N SER A 33 -6.88 -16.70 -32.53
CA SER A 33 -7.03 -17.14 -33.95
C SER A 33 -6.13 -18.30 -34.33
N GLY A 34 -5.27 -18.77 -33.42
CA GLY A 34 -4.38 -19.90 -33.62
C GLY A 34 -3.60 -20.29 -32.39
N ILE A 35 -3.29 -21.59 -32.25
CA ILE A 35 -2.32 -22.11 -31.29
C ILE A 35 -1.49 -23.19 -31.97
N THR A 36 -0.18 -23.07 -31.92
CA THR A 36 0.72 -24.03 -32.57
C THR A 36 0.88 -25.30 -31.75
N LYS A 37 1.19 -26.42 -32.43
CA LYS A 37 1.72 -27.63 -31.78
C LYS A 37 3.24 -27.56 -31.78
N ALA A 38 3.79 -26.94 -30.74
CA ALA A 38 5.23 -26.65 -30.63
C ALA A 38 5.70 -26.68 -29.18
N ASN A 39 6.98 -26.50 -28.94
CA ASN A 39 7.59 -26.31 -27.63
C ASN A 39 8.52 -25.08 -27.69
N PRO A 40 8.14 -23.96 -27.08
CA PRO A 40 6.84 -23.69 -26.46
C PRO A 40 5.67 -23.57 -27.48
N GLY A 41 4.45 -23.74 -26.99
CA GLY A 41 3.24 -23.43 -27.77
C GLY A 41 3.10 -21.94 -28.00
N VAL A 42 2.78 -21.52 -29.23
CA VAL A 42 2.59 -20.11 -29.59
C VAL A 42 1.10 -19.84 -29.82
N VAL A 43 0.56 -18.82 -29.14
CA VAL A 43 -0.81 -18.34 -29.33
C VAL A 43 -0.80 -17.15 -30.28
N THR A 44 -1.71 -17.16 -31.24
CA THR A 44 -2.00 -15.99 -32.10
C THR A 44 -3.26 -15.31 -31.61
N ALA A 45 -3.12 -14.04 -31.20
CA ALA A 45 -4.18 -13.18 -30.71
C ALA A 45 -3.87 -11.74 -31.14
N ASN A 46 -4.60 -11.23 -32.10
CA ASN A 46 -4.27 -9.96 -32.74
C ASN A 46 -4.36 -8.78 -31.77
N SER A 47 -3.31 -7.97 -31.78
CA SER A 47 -3.21 -6.73 -30.95
C SER A 47 -3.54 -6.97 -29.47
N HIS A 48 -3.08 -8.07 -28.92
CA HIS A 48 -3.43 -8.53 -27.57
C HIS A 48 -2.98 -7.56 -26.45
N GLY A 49 -1.95 -6.74 -26.67
CA GLY A 49 -1.49 -5.73 -25.72
C GLY A 49 -0.83 -6.28 -24.45
N TYR A 50 -0.55 -7.59 -24.39
CA TYR A 50 0.08 -8.22 -23.23
C TYR A 50 1.59 -7.93 -23.14
N SER A 51 2.13 -8.02 -21.95
CA SER A 51 3.56 -7.93 -21.65
C SER A 51 4.10 -9.28 -21.20
N ASN A 52 5.41 -9.51 -21.39
CA ASN A 52 6.06 -10.68 -20.84
C ASN A 52 5.94 -10.69 -19.32
N GLY A 53 5.59 -11.85 -18.77
CA GLY A 53 5.37 -12.03 -17.33
C GLY A 53 3.92 -11.89 -16.88
N GLU A 54 3.04 -11.29 -17.68
CA GLU A 54 1.60 -11.24 -17.39
C GLU A 54 0.98 -12.64 -17.48
N PHE A 55 -0.13 -12.84 -16.76
CA PHE A 55 -0.86 -14.11 -16.74
C PHE A 55 -2.16 -13.99 -17.51
N VAL A 56 -2.45 -15.03 -18.31
CA VAL A 56 -3.69 -15.14 -19.09
C VAL A 56 -4.36 -16.48 -18.82
N ILE A 57 -5.69 -16.48 -18.89
CA ILE A 57 -6.49 -17.70 -18.89
C ILE A 57 -7.01 -17.91 -20.30
N LEU A 58 -6.74 -19.09 -20.88
CA LEU A 58 -7.32 -19.47 -22.16
C LEU A 58 -8.65 -20.16 -21.94
N SER A 59 -9.65 -19.83 -22.75
CA SER A 59 -10.99 -20.38 -22.67
C SER A 59 -11.61 -20.55 -24.05
N SER A 60 -12.66 -21.36 -24.17
CA SER A 60 -13.47 -21.52 -25.39
C SER A 60 -12.69 -21.98 -26.64
N VAL A 61 -11.48 -22.49 -26.49
CA VAL A 61 -10.67 -23.04 -27.60
C VAL A 61 -11.28 -24.35 -28.07
N VAL A 62 -11.47 -24.48 -29.35
CA VAL A 62 -11.98 -25.70 -30.01
C VAL A 62 -10.80 -26.45 -30.65
N GLY A 63 -10.78 -27.76 -30.50
CA GLY A 63 -9.67 -28.63 -30.89
C GLY A 63 -8.65 -28.81 -29.78
N MET A 64 -7.79 -27.85 -29.54
CA MET A 64 -6.79 -27.90 -28.46
C MET A 64 -7.41 -27.57 -27.09
N THR A 65 -8.36 -28.37 -26.67
CA THR A 65 -9.13 -28.14 -25.42
C THR A 65 -8.29 -28.29 -24.15
N GLU A 66 -7.11 -28.87 -24.24
CA GLU A 66 -6.17 -29.06 -23.13
C GLU A 66 -5.70 -27.73 -22.51
N VAL A 67 -5.82 -26.61 -23.25
CA VAL A 67 -5.48 -25.28 -22.75
C VAL A 67 -6.62 -24.59 -22.01
N ASN A 68 -7.87 -25.04 -22.21
CA ASN A 68 -9.04 -24.37 -21.65
C ASN A 68 -9.08 -24.40 -20.11
N GLY A 69 -9.37 -23.23 -19.53
CA GLY A 69 -9.48 -23.04 -18.07
C GLY A 69 -8.13 -23.06 -17.35
N LYS A 70 -7.02 -23.06 -18.10
CA LYS A 70 -5.68 -23.02 -17.52
C LYS A 70 -5.10 -21.62 -17.56
N THR A 71 -4.30 -21.31 -16.54
CA THR A 71 -3.50 -20.09 -16.46
C THR A 71 -2.15 -20.33 -17.10
N PHE A 72 -1.73 -19.39 -17.92
CA PHE A 72 -0.42 -19.37 -18.56
C PHE A 72 0.25 -18.03 -18.32
N LYS A 73 1.56 -18.04 -18.24
CA LYS A 73 2.39 -16.84 -18.23
C LYS A 73 2.79 -16.53 -19.67
N VAL A 74 2.67 -15.27 -20.05
CA VAL A 74 3.03 -14.75 -21.35
C VAL A 74 4.54 -14.61 -21.45
N SER A 75 5.13 -15.19 -22.49
CA SER A 75 6.55 -15.01 -22.80
C SER A 75 6.76 -14.73 -24.29
N ASN A 76 7.94 -14.23 -24.65
CA ASN A 76 8.38 -13.90 -26.00
C ASN A 76 7.28 -13.22 -26.86
N LYS A 77 6.61 -12.22 -26.24
CA LYS A 77 5.47 -11.53 -26.87
C LYS A 77 5.88 -10.73 -28.10
N ALA A 78 5.10 -10.84 -29.16
CA ALA A 78 5.09 -9.93 -30.31
C ALA A 78 3.75 -9.16 -30.33
N THR A 79 3.48 -8.37 -31.37
CA THR A 79 2.23 -7.59 -31.48
C THR A 79 0.99 -8.49 -31.49
N ASN A 80 1.07 -9.65 -32.15
CA ASN A 80 -0.07 -10.52 -32.41
C ASN A 80 0.14 -11.96 -31.90
N THR A 81 1.25 -12.26 -31.24
CA THR A 81 1.57 -13.60 -30.74
C THR A 81 2.30 -13.55 -29.42
N PHE A 82 2.15 -14.62 -28.66
CA PHE A 82 2.93 -14.86 -27.44
C PHE A 82 3.15 -16.36 -27.26
N GLU A 83 4.21 -16.69 -26.57
CA GLU A 83 4.54 -18.07 -26.16
C GLU A 83 3.93 -18.36 -24.79
N LEU A 84 3.61 -19.65 -24.56
CA LEU A 84 3.03 -20.12 -23.33
C LEU A 84 4.12 -20.68 -22.40
N GLU A 85 4.22 -20.10 -21.21
CA GLU A 85 4.87 -20.71 -20.05
C GLU A 85 3.80 -21.13 -19.02
N ASP A 86 4.11 -22.09 -18.17
CA ASP A 86 3.30 -22.39 -17.01
C ASP A 86 3.51 -21.30 -15.93
N VAL A 87 2.82 -21.44 -14.79
CA VAL A 87 2.89 -20.43 -13.70
C VAL A 87 4.28 -20.33 -13.07
N ASP A 88 5.11 -21.34 -13.22
CA ASP A 88 6.49 -21.39 -12.71
C ASP A 88 7.53 -20.88 -13.74
N GLY A 89 7.07 -20.52 -14.96
CA GLY A 89 7.91 -20.01 -16.03
C GLY A 89 8.59 -21.09 -16.86
N VAL A 90 8.02 -22.28 -16.91
CA VAL A 90 8.50 -23.38 -17.76
C VAL A 90 7.70 -23.42 -19.06
N ASP A 91 8.39 -23.56 -20.19
CA ASP A 91 7.78 -23.66 -21.51
C ASP A 91 6.71 -24.73 -21.59
N VAL A 92 5.53 -24.38 -22.07
CA VAL A 92 4.42 -25.31 -22.26
C VAL A 92 4.56 -26.02 -23.61
N ASN A 93 4.86 -27.31 -23.55
CA ASN A 93 4.96 -28.14 -24.75
C ASN A 93 3.58 -28.58 -25.23
N THR A 94 3.08 -27.97 -26.29
CA THR A 94 1.80 -28.28 -26.94
C THR A 94 1.91 -29.27 -28.11
N SER A 95 3.08 -29.83 -28.40
CA SER A 95 3.29 -30.73 -29.55
C SER A 95 2.44 -32.00 -29.48
N GLY A 96 2.14 -32.48 -28.26
CA GLY A 96 1.29 -33.63 -27.98
C GLY A 96 -0.21 -33.33 -27.86
N PHE A 97 -0.60 -32.04 -27.85
CA PHE A 97 -2.00 -31.64 -27.67
C PHE A 97 -2.84 -31.88 -28.93
N THR A 98 -4.16 -31.87 -28.80
CA THR A 98 -5.06 -31.90 -29.94
C THR A 98 -4.83 -30.67 -30.83
N THR A 99 -5.01 -30.81 -32.14
CA THR A 99 -4.80 -29.68 -33.06
C THR A 99 -5.86 -28.60 -32.85
N TYR A 100 -5.41 -27.33 -32.70
CA TYR A 100 -6.30 -26.18 -32.69
C TYR A 100 -7.15 -26.17 -33.98
N SER A 101 -8.45 -25.92 -33.82
CA SER A 101 -9.35 -25.82 -34.96
C SER A 101 -9.99 -24.44 -35.10
N SER A 102 -10.47 -23.85 -34.02
CA SER A 102 -11.07 -22.51 -34.04
C SER A 102 -11.37 -21.96 -32.66
N GLY A 103 -11.74 -20.70 -32.63
CA GLY A 103 -12.28 -20.03 -31.43
C GLY A 103 -11.26 -19.88 -30.29
N GLY A 104 -11.73 -19.43 -29.18
CA GLY A 104 -10.96 -19.22 -27.98
C GLY A 104 -10.74 -17.75 -27.66
N ASP A 105 -10.60 -17.50 -26.39
CA ASP A 105 -10.31 -16.19 -25.82
C ASP A 105 -9.10 -16.31 -24.88
N ALA A 106 -8.24 -15.32 -24.92
CA ALA A 106 -7.18 -15.10 -23.97
C ALA A 106 -7.58 -13.95 -23.03
N ASN A 107 -7.66 -14.22 -21.74
CA ASN A 107 -8.20 -13.30 -20.77
C ASN A 107 -7.10 -12.97 -19.77
N ARG A 108 -6.56 -11.72 -19.80
CA ARG A 108 -5.55 -11.30 -18.86
C ARG A 108 -6.11 -11.31 -17.43
N ILE A 109 -5.38 -11.91 -16.50
CA ILE A 109 -5.71 -11.86 -15.10
C ILE A 109 -5.66 -10.42 -14.63
N TYR A 110 -6.75 -9.95 -13.98
CA TYR A 110 -6.75 -8.65 -13.34
C TYR A 110 -5.99 -8.73 -12.03
N GLU A 111 -4.93 -7.95 -11.92
CA GLU A 111 -4.15 -7.80 -10.71
C GLU A 111 -3.70 -6.35 -10.54
N ILE A 112 -3.47 -5.94 -9.30
CA ILE A 112 -2.86 -4.67 -8.97
C ILE A 112 -1.54 -4.89 -8.25
N THR A 113 -0.60 -3.96 -8.42
CA THR A 113 0.68 -4.00 -7.71
C THR A 113 0.51 -3.71 -6.23
N SER A 114 1.34 -4.35 -5.40
CA SER A 114 1.44 -4.09 -3.97
C SER A 114 2.91 -3.97 -3.55
N PRO A 115 3.23 -3.29 -2.44
CA PRO A 115 4.60 -3.21 -1.96
C PRO A 115 5.06 -4.47 -1.20
N TYR A 116 4.16 -5.41 -0.91
CA TYR A 116 4.41 -6.52 0.00
C TYR A 116 5.14 -7.67 -0.68
N LEU A 117 6.21 -8.15 -0.04
CA LEU A 117 6.97 -9.33 -0.47
C LEU A 117 6.37 -10.60 0.14
N THR A 118 6.68 -11.76 -0.46
CA THR A 118 6.19 -13.07 0.03
C THR A 118 6.43 -13.30 1.52
N ALA A 119 7.59 -12.89 2.04
CA ALA A 119 7.94 -13.07 3.45
C ALA A 119 7.09 -12.22 4.42
N GLU A 120 6.44 -11.18 3.92
CA GLU A 120 5.69 -10.19 4.71
C GLU A 120 4.18 -10.49 4.77
N LEU A 121 3.68 -11.33 3.86
CA LEU A 121 2.24 -11.52 3.66
C LEU A 121 1.48 -11.98 4.92
N PHE A 122 2.11 -12.77 5.77
CA PHE A 122 1.48 -13.27 7.01
C PHE A 122 1.45 -12.26 8.16
N GLU A 123 2.18 -11.15 8.03
CA GLU A 123 2.17 -10.05 9.01
C GLU A 123 1.12 -8.99 8.69
N LEU A 124 0.51 -9.04 7.51
CA LEU A 124 -0.56 -8.13 7.11
C LEU A 124 -1.77 -8.22 8.04
N LYS A 125 -2.31 -7.07 8.43
CA LYS A 125 -3.58 -6.96 9.16
C LYS A 125 -4.54 -6.07 8.39
N PHE A 126 -5.82 -6.39 8.52
CA PHE A 126 -6.87 -5.79 7.70
C PHE A 126 -8.03 -5.31 8.57
N ALA A 127 -8.54 -4.12 8.25
CA ALA A 127 -9.82 -3.64 8.76
C ALA A 127 -10.60 -3.03 7.61
N GLN A 128 -11.86 -3.43 7.44
CA GLN A 128 -12.67 -3.01 6.29
C GLN A 128 -13.91 -2.24 6.72
N SER A 129 -14.20 -1.16 6.01
CA SER A 129 -15.46 -0.42 6.08
C SER A 129 -15.95 -0.13 4.67
N ALA A 130 -17.15 -0.64 4.33
CA ALA A 130 -17.72 -0.56 2.98
C ALA A 130 -16.72 -1.07 1.90
N ASP A 131 -16.46 -0.28 0.87
CA ASP A 131 -15.56 -0.62 -0.24
C ASP A 131 -14.09 -0.20 0.00
N VAL A 132 -13.72 0.12 1.24
CA VAL A 132 -12.36 0.49 1.63
C VAL A 132 -11.85 -0.49 2.69
N MET A 133 -10.67 -1.04 2.43
CA MET A 133 -9.93 -1.89 3.37
C MET A 133 -8.63 -1.20 3.75
N TYR A 134 -8.41 -0.95 5.04
CA TYR A 134 -7.15 -0.48 5.58
C TYR A 134 -6.24 -1.66 5.87
N ILE A 135 -4.98 -1.53 5.48
CA ILE A 135 -3.97 -2.59 5.55
C ILE A 135 -2.77 -2.05 6.31
N THR A 136 -2.33 -2.78 7.33
CA THR A 136 -1.13 -2.45 8.10
C THR A 136 -0.10 -3.56 8.03
N HIS A 137 1.16 -3.15 8.05
CA HIS A 137 2.34 -4.00 8.17
C HIS A 137 3.43 -3.20 8.89
N PRO A 138 4.22 -3.81 9.81
CA PRO A 138 5.19 -3.07 10.63
C PRO A 138 6.30 -2.36 9.85
N ASN A 139 6.56 -2.76 8.60
CA ASN A 139 7.62 -2.21 7.76
C ASN A 139 7.11 -1.37 6.58
N HIS A 140 5.81 -1.15 6.49
CA HIS A 140 5.20 -0.41 5.38
C HIS A 140 4.24 0.66 5.89
N GLU A 141 4.13 1.76 5.16
CA GLU A 141 3.10 2.77 5.36
C GLU A 141 1.70 2.13 5.41
N VAL A 142 0.80 2.76 6.15
CA VAL A 142 -0.60 2.31 6.17
C VAL A 142 -1.19 2.46 4.80
N MET A 143 -1.67 1.36 4.22
CA MET A 143 -2.28 1.35 2.90
C MET A 143 -3.79 1.26 2.98
N LYS A 144 -4.48 1.78 1.97
CA LYS A 144 -5.90 1.55 1.75
C LYS A 144 -6.15 0.96 0.37
N LEU A 145 -6.87 -0.15 0.37
CA LEU A 145 -7.39 -0.80 -0.83
C LEU A 145 -8.83 -0.35 -1.03
N SER A 146 -9.09 0.34 -2.12
CA SER A 146 -10.41 0.89 -2.47
C SER A 146 -10.93 0.25 -3.75
N ARG A 147 -12.25 0.01 -3.81
CA ARG A 147 -12.93 -0.56 -4.96
C ARG A 147 -14.01 0.38 -5.48
N THR A 148 -13.99 0.67 -6.76
CA THR A 148 -15.04 1.42 -7.45
C THR A 148 -15.75 0.61 -8.53
N GLY A 149 -15.20 -0.54 -8.91
CA GLY A 149 -15.74 -1.41 -9.94
C GLY A 149 -15.18 -2.83 -9.87
N HIS A 150 -15.62 -3.69 -10.79
CA HIS A 150 -15.22 -5.09 -10.83
C HIS A 150 -13.71 -5.25 -11.11
N THR A 151 -13.21 -4.47 -12.06
CA THR A 151 -11.79 -4.36 -12.44
C THR A 151 -11.24 -2.95 -12.14
N ALA A 152 -11.72 -2.31 -11.08
CA ALA A 152 -11.32 -0.96 -10.70
C ALA A 152 -11.02 -0.92 -9.19
N TRP A 153 -9.81 -1.37 -8.85
CA TRP A 153 -9.26 -1.38 -7.52
C TRP A 153 -8.01 -0.51 -7.46
N THR A 154 -7.80 0.16 -6.35
CA THR A 154 -6.61 0.99 -6.12
C THR A 154 -6.04 0.70 -4.74
N LEU A 155 -4.72 0.54 -4.67
CA LEU A 155 -3.96 0.46 -3.43
C LEU A 155 -3.13 1.74 -3.31
N THR A 156 -3.40 2.54 -2.28
CA THR A 156 -2.70 3.82 -2.03
C THR A 156 -2.29 3.94 -0.58
N GLU A 157 -1.25 4.71 -0.29
CA GLU A 157 -0.95 5.13 1.08
C GLU A 157 -2.13 5.92 1.67
N VAL A 158 -2.32 5.81 2.98
CA VAL A 158 -3.26 6.64 3.70
C VAL A 158 -2.63 8.00 3.95
N GLU A 159 -3.15 9.02 3.30
CA GLU A 159 -2.78 10.42 3.56
C GLU A 159 -3.61 10.95 4.74
N PHE A 160 -3.05 10.84 5.95
CA PHE A 160 -3.72 11.35 7.15
C PHE A 160 -3.89 12.87 7.08
N THR A 161 -5.10 13.34 7.34
CA THR A 161 -5.43 14.78 7.40
C THR A 161 -4.58 15.50 8.44
N ASP A 162 -4.36 14.85 9.60
CA ASP A 162 -3.48 15.34 10.66
C ASP A 162 -3.06 14.20 11.60
N GLY A 163 -1.80 14.19 12.06
CA GLY A 163 -1.28 13.14 12.93
C GLY A 163 -1.25 11.74 12.29
N PRO A 164 -1.15 10.67 13.11
CA PRO A 164 -0.88 10.74 14.54
C PRO A 164 0.53 11.24 14.85
N TYR A 165 0.70 11.80 16.04
CA TYR A 165 1.96 12.34 16.50
C TYR A 165 2.45 11.64 17.75
N LEU A 166 3.78 11.59 17.92
CA LEU A 166 4.43 11.36 19.20
C LEU A 166 4.19 12.55 20.14
N SER A 167 4.55 12.39 21.41
CA SER A 167 4.52 13.48 22.38
C SER A 167 5.30 14.69 21.89
N GLU A 168 4.83 15.88 22.27
CA GLU A 168 5.52 17.13 21.95
C GLU A 168 6.94 17.14 22.52
N ASN A 169 7.88 17.72 21.77
CA ASN A 169 9.27 17.88 22.22
C ASN A 169 9.32 18.63 23.54
N THR A 170 10.04 18.09 24.50
CA THR A 170 10.26 18.67 25.85
C THR A 170 11.67 19.19 26.06
N THR A 171 12.54 19.08 25.04
CA THR A 171 13.93 19.56 25.11
C THR A 171 14.03 21.02 24.69
N ALA A 172 15.22 21.62 24.85
CA ALA A 172 15.49 22.97 24.36
C ALA A 172 15.74 23.03 22.84
N THR A 173 15.72 21.89 22.12
CA THR A 173 15.85 21.87 20.67
C THR A 173 14.69 22.60 20.02
N THR A 174 14.99 23.55 19.14
CA THR A 174 13.98 24.27 18.36
C THR A 174 14.00 23.82 16.91
N ILE A 175 12.87 23.98 16.22
CA ILE A 175 12.70 23.77 14.77
C ILE A 175 12.32 25.10 14.11
N THR A 176 12.88 25.34 12.93
CA THR A 176 12.62 26.55 12.12
C THR A 176 12.28 26.14 10.69
N PRO A 177 11.16 26.60 10.12
CA PRO A 177 10.85 26.38 8.71
C PRO A 177 11.52 27.44 7.84
N GLN A 178 11.87 27.10 6.61
CA GLN A 178 12.44 28.05 5.64
C GLN A 178 11.46 29.15 5.25
N GLN A 179 10.17 28.86 5.25
CA GLN A 179 9.08 29.76 4.89
C GLN A 179 7.76 29.34 5.54
N THR A 180 6.74 30.20 5.48
CA THR A 180 5.40 29.89 6.00
C THR A 180 4.53 29.16 5.01
N ALA A 181 4.46 29.60 3.76
CA ALA A 181 3.50 29.11 2.77
C ALA A 181 3.79 27.68 2.33
N ALA A 182 2.72 26.93 2.04
CA ALA A 182 2.76 25.58 1.48
C ALA A 182 3.59 25.56 0.19
N ALA A 183 4.59 24.68 0.15
CA ALA A 183 5.49 24.49 -0.98
C ALA A 183 6.35 23.22 -0.80
N THR A 184 6.87 22.71 -1.90
CA THR A 184 7.82 21.58 -1.93
C THR A 184 9.26 22.03 -1.78
N GLY A 185 10.13 21.12 -1.35
CA GLY A 185 11.58 21.31 -1.32
C GLY A 185 12.05 22.38 -0.32
N LYS A 186 11.35 22.56 0.79
CA LYS A 186 11.66 23.54 1.83
C LYS A 186 12.42 22.91 2.98
N THR A 187 13.35 23.65 3.57
CA THR A 187 14.14 23.13 4.69
C THR A 187 13.42 23.32 6.02
N LEU A 188 13.56 22.30 6.88
CA LEU A 188 13.28 22.34 8.30
C LEU A 188 14.61 22.24 9.03
N THR A 189 14.95 23.24 9.85
CA THR A 189 16.26 23.31 10.54
C THR A 189 16.08 23.16 12.04
N LEU A 190 16.81 22.23 12.65
CA LEU A 190 16.90 22.06 14.10
C LEU A 190 18.04 22.88 14.66
N SER A 191 17.88 23.48 15.86
CA SER A 191 18.96 24.15 16.58
C SER A 191 19.97 23.15 17.20
N ALA A 192 19.52 21.93 17.51
CA ALA A 192 20.32 20.83 18.04
C ALA A 192 19.65 19.49 17.66
N VAL A 193 20.29 18.37 17.93
CA VAL A 193 19.75 17.04 17.65
C VAL A 193 18.98 16.42 18.81
N THR A 194 19.15 16.94 20.04
CA THR A 194 18.72 16.32 21.32
C THR A 194 17.23 16.00 21.39
N GLY A 195 16.38 16.76 20.74
CA GLY A 195 14.93 16.57 20.76
C GLY A 195 14.38 15.68 19.67
N VAL A 196 15.22 15.07 18.85
CA VAL A 196 14.80 14.29 17.69
C VAL A 196 15.49 12.94 17.67
N ASN A 197 14.70 11.87 17.54
CA ASN A 197 15.16 10.48 17.39
C ASN A 197 16.20 10.05 18.46
N GLY A 198 15.88 10.30 19.73
CA GLY A 198 16.77 9.93 20.85
C GLY A 198 18.10 10.69 20.88
N GLY A 199 18.19 11.87 20.25
CA GLY A 199 19.37 12.71 20.27
C GLY A 199 20.30 12.55 19.06
N VAL A 200 19.89 11.85 18.02
CA VAL A 200 20.68 11.68 16.77
C VAL A 200 20.24 12.63 15.66
N GLY A 201 19.14 13.36 15.83
CA GLY A 201 18.58 14.27 14.84
C GLY A 201 17.87 13.53 13.69
N TRP A 202 17.73 14.21 12.55
CA TRP A 202 17.08 13.64 11.38
C TRP A 202 17.80 12.41 10.83
N LEU A 203 17.04 11.38 10.50
CA LEU A 203 17.50 10.15 9.86
C LEU A 203 16.98 10.04 8.42
N ALA A 204 17.60 9.22 7.58
CA ALA A 204 17.09 8.93 6.25
C ALA A 204 15.73 8.21 6.30
N THR A 205 15.48 7.47 7.35
CA THR A 205 14.23 6.77 7.67
C THR A 205 13.11 7.70 8.17
N ASP A 206 13.37 9.02 8.32
CA ASP A 206 12.32 10.01 8.56
C ASP A 206 11.64 10.51 7.27
N ILE A 207 12.09 10.07 6.09
CA ILE A 207 11.40 10.39 4.83
C ILE A 207 9.98 9.84 4.89
N GLY A 208 8.99 10.65 4.51
CA GLY A 208 7.56 10.35 4.67
C GLY A 208 6.96 10.85 5.98
N ARG A 209 7.77 11.02 7.03
CA ARG A 209 7.31 11.45 8.36
C ARG A 209 6.76 12.86 8.35
N ILE A 210 5.63 13.06 9.02
CA ILE A 210 5.02 14.38 9.22
C ILE A 210 5.63 15.09 10.42
N VAL A 211 5.64 16.42 10.36
CA VAL A 211 6.09 17.30 11.44
C VAL A 211 5.09 18.42 11.61
N SER A 212 4.67 18.70 12.85
CA SER A 212 3.71 19.76 13.18
C SER A 212 4.31 20.74 14.18
N PHE A 213 4.26 22.04 13.87
CA PHE A 213 4.67 23.16 14.69
C PHE A 213 4.13 24.47 14.12
N ASN A 214 4.14 25.56 14.88
CA ASN A 214 3.68 26.89 14.43
C ASN A 214 2.33 26.83 13.68
N SER A 215 1.38 26.01 14.17
CA SER A 215 0.05 25.77 13.57
C SER A 215 0.08 25.18 12.15
N GLY A 216 1.22 24.84 11.61
CA GLY A 216 1.39 24.25 10.28
C GLY A 216 1.91 22.82 10.31
N LYS A 217 2.03 22.23 9.12
CA LYS A 217 2.48 20.86 8.91
C LYS A 217 3.39 20.73 7.70
N ALA A 218 4.33 19.80 7.78
CA ALA A 218 5.17 19.41 6.66
C ALA A 218 5.42 17.92 6.65
N LYS A 219 5.58 17.31 5.45
CA LYS A 219 6.01 15.92 5.25
C LYS A 219 7.48 15.94 4.80
N ILE A 220 8.35 15.23 5.49
CA ILE A 220 9.78 15.14 5.15
C ILE A 220 9.93 14.39 3.83
N THR A 221 10.72 14.95 2.91
CA THR A 221 10.95 14.35 1.58
C THR A 221 12.40 13.98 1.34
N ALA A 222 13.34 14.57 2.10
CA ALA A 222 14.75 14.20 2.06
C ALA A 222 15.46 14.63 3.35
N ARG A 223 16.59 13.98 3.63
CA ARG A 223 17.52 14.37 4.70
C ARG A 223 18.77 14.99 4.10
N THR A 224 19.14 16.19 4.55
CA THR A 224 20.42 16.81 4.20
C THR A 224 21.50 16.38 5.19
N ASN A 225 21.22 16.50 6.50
CA ASN A 225 22.11 16.08 7.58
C ASN A 225 21.31 15.92 8.88
N ALA A 226 21.97 15.72 10.02
CA ALA A 226 21.31 15.48 11.30
C ALA A 226 20.43 16.64 11.79
N THR A 227 20.70 17.88 11.35
CA THR A 227 19.92 19.06 11.77
C THR A 227 19.08 19.66 10.67
N VAL A 228 19.23 19.24 9.39
CA VAL A 228 18.51 19.81 8.27
C VAL A 228 17.82 18.71 7.48
N ALA A 229 16.49 18.80 7.40
CA ALA A 229 15.64 18.00 6.53
C ALA A 229 15.04 18.87 5.42
N VAL A 230 14.70 18.26 4.28
CA VAL A 230 13.89 18.86 3.22
C VAL A 230 12.49 18.32 3.34
N ALA A 231 11.49 19.16 3.20
CA ALA A 231 10.10 18.81 3.38
C ALA A 231 9.17 19.48 2.36
N THR A 232 8.00 18.92 2.19
CA THR A 232 6.84 19.57 1.58
C THR A 232 5.98 20.15 2.70
N ILE A 233 5.81 21.47 2.72
CA ILE A 233 4.87 22.14 3.63
C ILE A 233 3.46 21.88 3.10
N THR A 234 2.65 21.16 3.86
CA THR A 234 1.29 20.74 3.48
C THR A 234 0.21 21.65 4.07
N THR A 235 0.54 22.31 5.19
CA THR A 235 -0.30 23.34 5.81
C THR A 235 0.58 24.50 6.21
N ASP A 236 0.16 25.71 5.88
CA ASP A 236 0.93 26.94 6.13
C ASP A 236 1.30 27.08 7.61
N PHE A 237 2.54 27.43 7.89
CA PHE A 237 2.98 27.81 9.22
C PHE A 237 2.54 29.27 9.52
N ALA A 238 2.17 29.53 10.75
CA ALA A 238 1.77 30.88 11.17
C ALA A 238 2.92 31.89 11.07
N ASN A 239 4.17 31.44 11.28
CA ASN A 239 5.37 32.24 11.20
C ASN A 239 6.60 31.35 10.95
N THR A 240 7.78 31.96 10.78
CA THR A 240 9.07 31.28 10.63
C THR A 240 9.91 31.31 11.90
N ASP A 241 9.32 31.60 13.05
CA ASP A 241 10.05 31.66 14.31
C ASP A 241 10.49 30.26 14.75
N ALA A 242 11.64 30.19 15.38
CA ALA A 242 12.13 28.99 15.99
C ALA A 242 11.27 28.59 17.20
N THR A 243 10.77 27.36 17.22
CA THR A 243 9.94 26.87 18.34
C THR A 243 10.43 25.52 18.86
N ALA A 244 10.38 25.34 20.17
CA ALA A 244 10.59 24.05 20.80
C ALA A 244 9.30 23.22 20.87
N ALA A 245 8.14 23.85 20.68
CA ALA A 245 6.83 23.20 20.65
C ALA A 245 6.59 22.57 19.27
N PHE A 246 7.14 21.41 19.02
CA PHE A 246 6.91 20.63 17.78
C PHE A 246 6.61 19.17 18.09
N LYS A 247 5.89 18.54 17.18
CA LYS A 247 5.51 17.12 17.23
C LYS A 247 5.99 16.42 15.98
N LEU A 248 6.48 15.19 16.13
CA LEU A 248 6.88 14.33 15.02
C LEU A 248 5.82 13.26 14.80
N GLY A 249 5.58 12.91 13.58
CA GLY A 249 4.67 11.82 13.21
C GLY A 249 5.06 10.51 13.92
N ALA A 250 4.04 9.79 14.39
CA ALA A 250 4.22 8.54 15.10
C ALA A 250 4.56 7.36 14.17
N PHE A 251 4.21 7.46 12.89
CA PHE A 251 4.43 6.42 11.89
C PHE A 251 5.52 6.85 10.90
N SER A 252 6.57 6.06 10.80
CA SER A 252 7.69 6.24 9.87
C SER A 252 8.60 5.01 9.92
N ASP A 253 9.53 4.90 8.97
CA ASP A 253 10.57 3.86 9.03
C ASP A 253 11.51 4.03 10.24
N THR A 254 11.56 5.22 10.87
CA THR A 254 12.31 5.46 12.10
C THR A 254 11.60 4.90 13.32
N THR A 255 10.28 5.11 13.44
CA THR A 255 9.48 4.75 14.64
C THR A 255 8.71 3.44 14.45
N GLY A 256 8.75 2.90 13.25
CA GLY A 256 7.93 1.76 12.81
C GLY A 256 6.52 2.18 12.42
N HIS A 257 5.90 1.34 11.62
CA HIS A 257 4.50 1.47 11.22
C HIS A 257 3.60 0.60 12.10
N PRO A 258 2.28 0.90 12.18
CA PRO A 258 1.38 0.11 13.00
C PRO A 258 1.27 -1.33 12.47
N SER A 259 1.40 -2.29 13.37
CA SER A 259 1.24 -3.71 13.05
C SER A 259 -0.19 -4.22 13.26
N CYS A 260 -1.09 -3.36 13.76
CA CYS A 260 -2.49 -3.70 14.04
C CYS A 260 -3.41 -2.60 13.56
N VAL A 261 -4.57 -3.01 13.02
CA VAL A 261 -5.65 -2.10 12.61
C VAL A 261 -7.00 -2.74 12.96
N SER A 262 -7.93 -1.93 13.45
CA SER A 262 -9.30 -2.37 13.75
C SER A 262 -10.25 -1.19 13.72
N PHE A 263 -11.56 -1.45 13.71
CA PHE A 263 -12.59 -0.46 13.96
C PHE A 263 -13.14 -0.60 15.37
N PHE A 264 -13.31 0.52 16.06
CA PHE A 264 -13.93 0.59 17.36
C PHE A 264 -14.77 1.87 17.46
N GLU A 265 -16.04 1.75 17.77
CA GLU A 265 -16.98 2.87 17.98
C GLU A 265 -16.87 3.97 16.90
N GLN A 266 -16.99 3.58 15.61
CA GLN A 266 -16.89 4.47 14.44
C GLN A 266 -15.53 5.17 14.32
N ARG A 267 -14.47 4.61 14.89
CA ARG A 267 -13.10 5.08 14.78
C ARG A 267 -12.23 4.00 14.14
N LEU A 268 -11.30 4.42 13.32
CA LEU A 268 -10.20 3.55 12.89
C LEU A 268 -9.10 3.60 13.95
N VAL A 269 -8.63 2.43 14.36
CA VAL A 269 -7.66 2.29 15.46
C VAL A 269 -6.42 1.61 14.92
N PHE A 270 -5.26 2.21 15.18
CA PHE A 270 -3.94 1.65 14.88
C PHE A 270 -3.17 1.40 16.17
N ALA A 271 -2.31 0.38 16.17
CA ALA A 271 -1.45 0.08 17.31
C ALA A 271 -0.20 -0.71 16.92
N GLY A 272 0.71 -0.83 17.89
CA GLY A 272 1.84 -1.76 17.80
C GLY A 272 2.96 -1.30 16.89
N THR A 273 3.32 -0.01 16.90
CA THR A 273 4.56 0.46 16.27
C THR A 273 5.78 -0.07 17.04
N THR A 274 6.96 0.07 16.47
CA THR A 274 8.19 -0.38 17.13
C THR A 274 8.56 0.53 18.29
N ASP A 275 8.39 1.83 18.14
CA ASP A 275 8.75 2.84 19.13
C ASP A 275 7.71 2.94 20.26
N GLU A 276 6.42 2.82 19.91
CA GLU A 276 5.28 2.92 20.82
C GLU A 276 4.44 1.62 20.82
N PRO A 277 5.01 0.46 21.26
CA PRO A 277 4.38 -0.86 21.09
C PRO A 277 3.08 -1.05 21.87
N GLN A 278 2.82 -0.23 22.90
CA GLN A 278 1.65 -0.27 23.79
C GLN A 278 0.67 0.87 23.54
N THR A 279 0.90 1.69 22.52
CA THR A 279 0.07 2.87 22.22
C THR A 279 -0.98 2.55 21.16
N LEU A 280 -2.21 2.99 21.43
CA LEU A 280 -3.35 2.95 20.51
C LEU A 280 -3.59 4.37 19.99
N TYR A 281 -3.76 4.47 18.68
CA TYR A 281 -4.08 5.71 17.99
C TYR A 281 -5.48 5.56 17.38
N PHE A 282 -6.40 6.39 17.82
CA PHE A 282 -7.80 6.38 17.36
C PHE A 282 -8.05 7.58 16.44
N SER A 283 -8.69 7.37 15.32
CA SER A 283 -9.16 8.45 14.46
C SER A 283 -10.27 9.27 15.12
N LYS A 284 -10.63 10.38 14.51
CA LYS A 284 -11.91 11.05 14.80
C LYS A 284 -13.08 10.11 14.52
N SER A 285 -14.19 10.30 15.26
CA SER A 285 -15.39 9.50 15.04
C SER A 285 -15.98 9.79 13.66
N GLY A 286 -16.15 8.76 12.83
CA GLY A 286 -16.67 8.86 11.48
C GLY A 286 -15.73 9.45 10.43
N ASP A 287 -14.54 9.92 10.82
CA ASP A 287 -13.50 10.45 9.93
C ASP A 287 -12.19 9.64 10.12
N TYR A 288 -12.09 8.54 9.40
CA TYR A 288 -11.10 7.47 9.65
C TYR A 288 -9.65 7.87 9.34
N GLU A 289 -9.44 8.88 8.51
CA GLU A 289 -8.09 9.34 8.13
C GLU A 289 -7.68 10.63 8.86
N ASN A 290 -8.46 11.05 9.86
CA ASN A 290 -8.19 12.23 10.66
C ASN A 290 -7.79 11.84 12.09
N MET A 291 -6.52 12.10 12.43
CA MET A 291 -5.95 11.81 13.74
C MET A 291 -5.76 13.07 14.60
N THR A 292 -6.49 14.17 14.29
CA THR A 292 -6.43 15.42 15.07
C THR A 292 -6.96 15.21 16.47
N THR A 293 -6.09 15.23 17.45
CA THR A 293 -6.44 15.15 18.87
C THR A 293 -7.02 16.46 19.37
N GLY A 294 -7.96 16.38 20.31
CA GLY A 294 -8.60 17.56 20.90
C GLY A 294 -9.33 17.24 22.19
N THR A 295 -10.27 18.08 22.60
CA THR A 295 -11.02 17.96 23.84
C THR A 295 -12.49 17.54 23.63
N ASN A 296 -12.96 17.45 22.40
CA ASN A 296 -14.31 17.02 22.11
C ASN A 296 -14.40 15.48 22.12
N ALA A 297 -15.58 14.95 22.39
CA ALA A 297 -15.79 13.50 22.47
C ALA A 297 -15.58 12.78 21.12
N ASP A 298 -15.71 13.48 19.99
CA ASP A 298 -15.50 12.97 18.64
C ASP A 298 -14.06 13.14 18.12
N ASP A 299 -13.19 13.89 18.82
CA ASP A 299 -11.81 14.10 18.43
C ASP A 299 -11.00 12.79 18.51
N ALA A 300 -9.91 12.72 17.76
CA ALA A 300 -8.96 11.62 17.81
C ALA A 300 -8.32 11.48 19.20
N MET A 301 -7.94 10.27 19.55
CA MET A 301 -7.35 9.96 20.87
C MET A 301 -6.06 9.17 20.70
N VAL A 302 -5.13 9.39 21.63
CA VAL A 302 -3.94 8.54 21.78
C VAL A 302 -3.97 7.99 23.20
N TYR A 303 -3.87 6.67 23.34
CA TYR A 303 -3.90 6.00 24.64
C TYR A 303 -2.77 4.99 24.74
N THR A 304 -1.89 5.17 25.72
CA THR A 304 -0.80 4.23 26.01
C THR A 304 -1.18 3.37 27.21
N ILE A 305 -1.14 2.06 27.02
CA ILE A 305 -1.42 1.09 28.09
C ILE A 305 -0.29 1.15 29.10
N ALA A 306 -0.62 1.55 30.34
CA ALA A 306 0.35 1.54 31.44
C ALA A 306 0.61 0.09 31.88
N SER A 307 1.83 -0.41 31.66
CA SER A 307 2.26 -1.74 32.08
C SER A 307 3.72 -1.68 32.58
N ASN A 308 4.02 -2.47 33.58
CA ASN A 308 5.40 -2.64 34.10
C ASN A 308 6.27 -3.50 33.15
N GLN A 309 5.66 -4.08 32.09
CA GLN A 309 6.36 -4.86 31.08
C GLN A 309 5.97 -4.32 29.71
N VAL A 310 6.95 -4.12 28.85
CA VAL A 310 6.70 -3.73 27.45
C VAL A 310 6.11 -4.95 26.71
N ASN A 311 4.84 -4.86 26.37
CA ASN A 311 4.14 -5.85 25.56
C ASN A 311 3.67 -5.18 24.26
N LYS A 312 4.03 -5.76 23.12
CA LYS A 312 3.53 -5.26 21.83
C LYS A 312 2.07 -5.66 21.66
N ILE A 313 1.22 -4.70 21.31
CA ILE A 313 -0.17 -4.97 20.87
C ILE A 313 -0.08 -5.73 19.55
N ARG A 314 -0.83 -6.84 19.44
CA ARG A 314 -0.77 -7.74 18.27
C ARG A 314 -2.10 -7.98 17.57
N TYR A 315 -3.24 -7.57 18.19
CA TYR A 315 -4.61 -7.79 17.68
C TYR A 315 -5.49 -6.60 18.04
#